data_fda96f6e5af7cf29b330026324996581
#
_entry.id   fda96f6e5af7cf29b330026324996581
#
_cell.length_a   1.000
_cell.length_b   1.000
_cell.length_c   1.000
_cell.angle_alpha   90.00
_cell.angle_beta   90.00
_cell.angle_gamma   90.00
#
_symmetry.space_group_name_H-M   'P 1'
#
loop_
_entity.id
_entity.type
_entity.pdbx_description
1 polymer ?
#
loop_
_entity_poly.entity_id
_entity_poly.type
_entity_poly.pdbx_seq_one_letter_code
_entity_poly.pdbx_strand_id
1 'polypeptide(L)'
;SLLGAPLATPGVLRPTTRSPVLIFHPADAPWFVADRILPTLPRVHTTVAGTGEAVAPASESSGSVRALRLAQFSGMPPGLALLDAPDVDSVETANRDLATQLLAAADLWLFVTTAARYADAVPWEFLQQAANRHAQIALVIDRVDAGSEAVVEDLRRMAAENGLGDAPLFMVPEADLDERGMLPETAVGDIARWLTALG
;
A
#
# COMPACT_ATOMS: atom_id res chain seq x y z
N SER A 1 10.02 1.75 2.31
CA SER A 1 10.57 2.74 3.25
C SER A 1 9.93 2.65 4.64
N LEU A 2 8.60 2.53 4.76
CA LEU A 2 7.89 2.44 6.06
C LEU A 2 8.43 1.33 6.98
N LEU A 3 8.92 0.24 6.44
CA LEU A 3 9.42 -0.92 7.20
C LEU A 3 10.94 -0.91 7.38
N GLY A 4 11.65 0.11 6.92
CA GLY A 4 13.11 0.18 6.99
C GLY A 4 13.86 -0.88 6.16
N ALA A 5 13.16 -1.62 5.30
CA ALA A 5 13.73 -2.66 4.45
C ALA A 5 13.18 -2.58 3.02
N PRO A 6 13.98 -2.89 1.99
CA PRO A 6 13.55 -2.97 0.61
C PRO A 6 12.78 -4.27 0.36
N LEU A 7 11.46 -4.23 0.54
CA LEU A 7 10.59 -5.40 0.42
C LEU A 7 9.92 -5.52 -0.96
N ALA A 8 10.00 -4.48 -1.78
CA ALA A 8 9.51 -4.46 -3.14
C ALA A 8 10.59 -3.90 -4.07
N THR A 9 10.71 -4.46 -5.25
CA THR A 9 11.64 -3.93 -6.27
C THR A 9 10.91 -2.88 -7.10
N PRO A 10 11.36 -1.62 -7.11
CA PRO A 10 10.77 -0.62 -7.99
C PRO A 10 11.02 -1.02 -9.45
N GLY A 11 9.95 -1.14 -10.23
CA GLY A 11 10.05 -1.44 -11.66
C GLY A 11 10.06 -0.18 -12.50
N VAL A 12 10.81 -0.20 -13.60
CA VAL A 12 10.92 0.91 -14.55
C VAL A 12 9.71 0.99 -15.49
N LEU A 13 8.95 -0.10 -15.63
CA LEU A 13 7.78 -0.18 -16.51
C LEU A 13 6.50 -0.38 -15.69
N ARG A 14 5.50 0.44 -15.91
CA ARG A 14 4.16 0.30 -15.29
C ARG A 14 3.26 -0.63 -16.11
N PRO A 15 2.38 -1.44 -15.46
CA PRO A 15 2.23 -1.69 -14.03
C PRO A 15 3.29 -2.66 -13.50
N THR A 16 3.95 -2.29 -12.41
CA THR A 16 5.06 -3.06 -11.83
C THR A 16 4.59 -4.20 -10.92
N THR A 17 3.42 -4.08 -10.32
CA THR A 17 2.87 -5.07 -9.39
C THR A 17 1.58 -5.64 -9.95
N ARG A 18 1.61 -6.88 -10.44
CA ARG A 18 0.42 -7.62 -10.90
C ARG A 18 -0.20 -8.47 -9.79
N SER A 19 0.61 -8.87 -8.82
CA SER A 19 0.23 -9.75 -7.71
C SER A 19 0.40 -9.01 -6.39
N PRO A 20 -0.61 -8.97 -5.50
CA PRO A 20 -0.49 -8.33 -4.19
C PRO A 20 0.55 -9.03 -3.32
N VAL A 21 1.23 -8.27 -2.46
CA VAL A 21 2.21 -8.77 -1.50
C VAL A 21 1.70 -8.51 -0.09
N LEU A 22 1.55 -9.56 0.70
CA LEU A 22 1.20 -9.48 2.11
C LEU A 22 2.46 -9.67 2.96
N ILE A 23 2.82 -8.63 3.70
CA ILE A 23 3.99 -8.58 4.56
C ILE A 23 3.52 -8.65 6.01
N PHE A 24 4.05 -9.60 6.79
CA PHE A 24 3.63 -9.83 8.17
C PHE A 24 4.76 -10.40 9.03
N HIS A 25 4.62 -10.27 10.35
CA HIS A 25 5.57 -10.88 11.28
C HIS A 25 5.47 -12.41 11.25
N PRO A 26 6.59 -13.18 11.36
CA PRO A 26 6.57 -14.64 11.34
C PRO A 26 5.63 -15.28 12.37
N ALA A 27 5.45 -14.66 13.55
CA ALA A 27 4.52 -15.13 14.57
C ALA A 27 3.05 -15.13 14.11
N ASP A 28 2.70 -14.29 13.13
CA ASP A 28 1.34 -14.15 12.59
C ASP A 28 1.07 -15.10 11.41
N ALA A 29 2.07 -15.90 11.01
CA ALA A 29 1.95 -16.84 9.88
C ALA A 29 0.71 -17.74 9.95
N PRO A 30 0.27 -18.28 11.11
CA PRO A 30 -0.94 -19.08 11.20
C PRO A 30 -2.23 -18.38 10.73
N TRP A 31 -2.25 -17.04 10.80
CA TRP A 31 -3.39 -16.23 10.34
C TRP A 31 -3.42 -16.06 8.82
N PHE A 32 -2.26 -15.95 8.18
CA PHE A 32 -2.11 -15.51 6.79
C PHE A 32 -1.81 -16.65 5.81
N VAL A 33 -1.29 -17.76 6.29
CA VAL A 33 -1.01 -18.94 5.44
C VAL A 33 -2.30 -19.65 5.02
N ALA A 34 -3.32 -19.64 5.89
CA ALA A 34 -4.63 -20.21 5.59
C ALA A 34 -5.43 -19.33 4.61
N ASP A 35 -6.40 -19.92 3.90
CA ASP A 35 -7.25 -19.25 2.90
C ASP A 35 -8.29 -18.28 3.51
N ARG A 36 -7.98 -17.65 4.63
CA ARG A 36 -8.90 -16.73 5.32
C ARG A 36 -8.96 -15.36 4.66
N ILE A 37 -7.83 -14.90 4.13
CA ILE A 37 -7.68 -13.61 3.47
C ILE A 37 -7.49 -13.86 1.99
N LEU A 38 -8.29 -13.23 1.13
CA LEU A 38 -8.23 -13.36 -0.32
C LEU A 38 -8.22 -14.84 -0.79
N PRO A 39 -9.25 -15.63 -0.46
CA PRO A 39 -9.28 -17.08 -0.70
C PRO A 39 -9.19 -17.44 -2.18
N THR A 40 -9.51 -16.51 -3.07
CA THR A 40 -9.48 -16.71 -4.53
C THR A 40 -8.07 -16.65 -5.12
N LEU A 41 -7.06 -16.17 -4.36
CA LEU A 41 -5.70 -16.04 -4.83
C LEU A 41 -4.84 -17.22 -4.35
N PRO A 42 -4.15 -17.93 -5.26
CA PRO A 42 -3.11 -18.89 -4.89
C PRO A 42 -2.05 -18.24 -3.99
N ARG A 43 -1.48 -19.01 -3.06
CA ARG A 43 -0.42 -18.53 -2.14
C ARG A 43 0.95 -18.83 -2.72
N VAL A 44 1.82 -17.82 -2.74
CA VAL A 44 3.24 -17.99 -3.09
C VAL A 44 4.08 -17.45 -1.94
N HIS A 45 4.83 -18.32 -1.28
CA HIS A 45 5.73 -17.90 -0.22
C HIS A 45 6.98 -17.25 -0.82
N THR A 46 7.32 -16.10 -0.30
CA THR A 46 8.51 -15.36 -0.69
C THR A 46 9.37 -15.16 0.56
N THR A 47 10.63 -15.56 0.52
CA THR A 47 11.56 -15.35 1.63
C THR A 47 12.11 -13.92 1.52
N VAL A 48 11.86 -13.09 2.53
CA VAL A 48 12.60 -11.85 2.71
C VAL A 48 13.89 -12.26 3.41
N ALA A 49 14.99 -12.26 2.68
CA ALA A 49 16.28 -12.48 3.30
C ALA A 49 16.56 -11.32 4.27
N GLY A 50 16.82 -11.63 5.55
CA GLY A 50 17.12 -10.66 6.61
C GLY A 50 18.44 -9.91 6.45
N THR A 51 19.10 -10.05 5.33
CA THR A 51 20.37 -9.43 4.95
C THR A 51 20.29 -8.85 3.55
N GLY A 52 19.52 -7.76 3.38
CA GLY A 52 19.73 -6.81 2.28
C GLY A 52 19.48 -7.30 0.83
N GLU A 53 19.07 -8.52 0.63
CA GLU A 53 18.75 -9.03 -0.69
C GLU A 53 17.30 -8.76 -1.02
N ALA A 54 17.07 -7.93 -2.02
CA ALA A 54 15.73 -7.65 -2.55
C ALA A 54 15.04 -8.98 -2.88
N VAL A 55 13.73 -9.07 -2.55
CA VAL A 55 12.88 -10.16 -3.03
C VAL A 55 13.03 -10.22 -4.55
N ALA A 56 13.74 -11.22 -5.05
CA ALA A 56 13.87 -11.41 -6.49
C ALA A 56 12.45 -11.57 -7.06
N PRO A 57 12.04 -10.79 -8.08
CA PRO A 57 10.80 -11.05 -8.74
C PRO A 57 10.87 -12.48 -9.27
N ALA A 58 9.98 -13.35 -8.78
CA ALA A 58 9.75 -14.60 -9.51
C ALA A 58 9.43 -14.15 -10.93
N SER A 59 10.22 -14.61 -11.90
CA SER A 59 10.06 -14.28 -13.31
C SER A 59 8.60 -14.51 -13.68
N GLU A 60 7.81 -13.42 -13.75
CA GLU A 60 6.44 -13.48 -14.21
C GLU A 60 6.50 -13.80 -15.70
N SER A 61 6.50 -15.10 -16.02
CA SER A 61 6.27 -15.54 -17.38
C SER A 61 4.91 -15.01 -17.83
N SER A 62 4.88 -14.39 -18.99
CA SER A 62 3.66 -13.88 -19.63
C SER A 62 2.56 -14.94 -19.57
N GLY A 63 1.53 -14.74 -18.74
CA GLY A 63 0.45 -15.68 -18.51
C GLY A 63 0.33 -16.22 -17.09
N SER A 64 1.13 -15.75 -16.11
CA SER A 64 1.08 -16.25 -14.74
C SER A 64 -0.23 -15.82 -14.05
N VAL A 65 -0.87 -16.78 -13.41
CA VAL A 65 -2.05 -16.57 -12.56
C VAL A 65 -1.69 -15.59 -11.44
N ARG A 66 -2.54 -14.59 -11.19
CA ARG A 66 -2.37 -13.69 -10.05
C ARG A 66 -2.33 -14.50 -8.76
N ALA A 67 -1.36 -14.23 -7.90
CA ALA A 67 -1.17 -14.93 -6.65
C ALA A 67 -0.98 -13.92 -5.50
N LEU A 68 -1.37 -14.28 -4.30
CA LEU A 68 -1.00 -13.55 -3.11
C LEU A 68 0.41 -13.98 -2.70
N ARG A 69 1.35 -13.05 -2.75
CA ARG A 69 2.73 -13.29 -2.31
C ARG A 69 2.81 -13.07 -0.81
N LEU A 70 3.26 -14.06 -0.08
CA LEU A 70 3.41 -14.03 1.38
C LEU A 70 4.87 -13.76 1.74
N ALA A 71 5.13 -12.63 2.38
CA ALA A 71 6.46 -12.18 2.79
C ALA A 71 6.54 -12.07 4.32
N GLN A 72 7.33 -12.92 4.94
CA GLN A 72 7.57 -12.83 6.39
C GLN A 72 8.72 -11.86 6.66
N PHE A 73 8.50 -10.92 7.57
CA PHE A 73 9.49 -9.93 7.95
C PHE A 73 9.48 -9.72 9.47
N SER A 74 10.57 -10.08 10.14
CA SER A 74 10.70 -9.99 11.61
C SER A 74 10.78 -8.56 12.15
N GLY A 75 11.03 -7.57 11.29
CA GLY A 75 10.96 -6.14 11.65
C GLY A 75 9.54 -5.58 11.69
N MET A 76 8.53 -6.36 11.25
CA MET A 76 7.12 -5.99 11.38
C MET A 76 6.65 -6.20 12.81
N PRO A 77 5.90 -5.27 13.43
CA PRO A 77 5.24 -5.55 14.71
C PRO A 77 4.28 -6.73 14.59
N PRO A 78 4.25 -7.67 15.55
CA PRO A 78 3.21 -8.70 15.59
C PRO A 78 1.82 -8.08 15.69
N GLY A 79 0.85 -8.67 15.02
CA GLY A 79 -0.52 -8.17 14.96
C GLY A 79 -0.78 -7.15 13.84
N LEU A 80 0.26 -6.67 13.17
CA LEU A 80 0.17 -5.78 12.01
C LEU A 80 0.62 -6.50 10.74
N ALA A 81 -0.14 -6.36 9.66
CA ALA A 81 0.26 -6.80 8.33
C ALA A 81 0.08 -5.69 7.31
N LEU A 82 0.98 -5.59 6.35
CA LEU A 82 0.87 -4.67 5.23
C LEU A 82 0.58 -5.43 3.95
N LEU A 83 -0.46 -4.98 3.24
CA LEU A 83 -0.83 -5.51 1.94
C LEU A 83 -0.51 -4.46 0.87
N ASP A 84 0.54 -4.73 0.09
CA ASP A 84 0.89 -3.93 -1.07
C ASP A 84 -0.02 -4.34 -2.24
N ALA A 85 -0.87 -3.40 -2.66
CA ALA A 85 -1.90 -3.61 -3.67
C ALA A 85 -1.45 -3.09 -5.03
N PRO A 86 -1.86 -3.75 -6.14
CA PRO A 86 -1.71 -3.18 -7.48
C PRO A 86 -2.47 -1.86 -7.62
N ASP A 87 -2.06 -1.03 -8.60
CA ASP A 87 -2.73 0.23 -8.90
C ASP A 87 -4.24 0.02 -9.15
N VAL A 88 -5.08 0.66 -8.34
CA VAL A 88 -6.55 0.57 -8.41
C VAL A 88 -7.16 1.29 -9.60
N ASP A 89 -6.43 2.22 -10.20
CA ASP A 89 -6.82 3.01 -11.37
C ASP A 89 -6.52 2.31 -12.71
N SER A 90 -6.10 1.06 -12.66
CA SER A 90 -5.86 0.27 -13.86
C SER A 90 -7.13 0.13 -14.70
N VAL A 91 -6.99 0.28 -16.02
CA VAL A 91 -8.09 0.15 -17.01
C VAL A 91 -8.64 -1.28 -17.07
N GLU A 92 -7.90 -2.27 -16.53
CA GLU A 92 -8.29 -3.68 -16.56
C GLU A 92 -9.38 -3.98 -15.52
N THR A 93 -10.52 -4.49 -15.96
CA THR A 93 -11.65 -4.90 -15.09
C THR A 93 -11.22 -5.89 -14.01
N ALA A 94 -10.31 -6.80 -14.32
CA ALA A 94 -9.79 -7.78 -13.37
C ALA A 94 -8.97 -7.14 -12.22
N ASN A 95 -8.43 -5.95 -12.41
CA ASN A 95 -7.78 -5.19 -11.33
C ASN A 95 -8.80 -4.54 -10.41
N ARG A 96 -9.95 -4.10 -10.92
CA ARG A 96 -11.05 -3.54 -10.11
C ARG A 96 -11.67 -4.60 -9.20
N ASP A 97 -11.90 -5.81 -9.71
CA ASP A 97 -12.41 -6.92 -8.90
C ASP A 97 -11.43 -7.30 -7.79
N LEU A 98 -10.14 -7.31 -8.10
CA LEU A 98 -9.10 -7.54 -7.11
C LEU A 98 -9.07 -6.40 -6.08
N ALA A 99 -9.11 -5.14 -6.51
CA ALA A 99 -9.15 -3.98 -5.60
C ALA A 99 -10.35 -4.08 -4.64
N THR A 100 -11.52 -4.49 -5.11
CA THR A 100 -12.70 -4.70 -4.26
C THR A 100 -12.48 -5.80 -3.22
N GLN A 101 -11.80 -6.89 -3.58
CA GLN A 101 -11.45 -7.97 -2.65
C GLN A 101 -10.42 -7.52 -1.62
N LEU A 102 -9.40 -6.74 -2.05
CA LEU A 102 -8.39 -6.17 -1.17
C LEU A 102 -9.02 -5.20 -0.16
N LEU A 103 -9.94 -4.35 -0.64
CA LEU A 103 -10.76 -3.47 0.20
C LEU A 103 -11.52 -4.23 1.29
N ALA A 104 -12.09 -5.36 0.91
CA ALA A 104 -12.87 -6.18 1.85
C ALA A 104 -11.98 -6.89 2.89
N ALA A 105 -10.71 -7.11 2.59
CA ALA A 105 -9.78 -7.86 3.43
C ALA A 105 -8.97 -6.98 4.41
N ALA A 106 -8.95 -5.66 4.21
CA ALA A 106 -8.15 -4.74 5.01
C ALA A 106 -9.02 -3.97 6.01
N ASP A 107 -8.55 -3.88 7.26
CA ASP A 107 -9.19 -3.09 8.32
C ASP A 107 -8.83 -1.60 8.20
N LEU A 108 -7.68 -1.31 7.59
CA LEU A 108 -7.14 0.04 7.43
C LEU A 108 -6.60 0.24 6.02
N TRP A 109 -6.83 1.42 5.47
CA TRP A 109 -6.38 1.82 4.15
C TRP A 109 -5.46 3.02 4.21
N LEU A 110 -4.25 2.86 3.65
CA LEU A 110 -3.39 3.96 3.26
C LEU A 110 -3.62 4.26 1.78
N PHE A 111 -4.38 5.30 1.50
CA PHE A 111 -4.56 5.76 0.13
C PHE A 111 -3.42 6.71 -0.25
N VAL A 112 -2.56 6.26 -1.15
CA VAL A 112 -1.39 7.03 -1.60
C VAL A 112 -1.67 7.64 -2.97
N THR A 113 -1.53 8.96 -3.06
CA THR A 113 -1.68 9.72 -4.30
C THR A 113 -0.55 10.72 -4.47
N THR A 114 -0.53 11.44 -5.58
CA THR A 114 0.41 12.53 -5.85
C THR A 114 -0.33 13.82 -6.17
N ALA A 115 0.38 14.95 -6.15
CA ALA A 115 -0.17 16.26 -6.53
C ALA A 115 -0.77 16.28 -7.97
N ALA A 116 -0.30 15.40 -8.85
CA ALA A 116 -0.80 15.31 -10.23
C ALA A 116 -2.05 14.41 -10.37
N ARG A 117 -2.35 13.56 -9.38
CA ARG A 117 -3.37 12.49 -9.52
C ARG A 117 -4.42 12.46 -8.40
N TYR A 118 -4.32 13.31 -7.38
CA TYR A 118 -5.23 13.30 -6.23
C TYR A 118 -6.72 13.50 -6.60
N ALA A 119 -6.99 14.14 -7.73
CA ALA A 119 -8.33 14.43 -8.22
C ALA A 119 -8.88 13.38 -9.19
N ASP A 120 -8.17 12.27 -9.44
CA ASP A 120 -8.65 11.20 -10.32
C ASP A 120 -9.92 10.56 -9.74
N ALA A 121 -10.97 10.41 -10.55
CA ALA A 121 -12.30 9.98 -10.09
C ALA A 121 -12.33 8.53 -9.57
N VAL A 122 -11.61 7.61 -10.25
CA VAL A 122 -11.67 6.17 -9.94
C VAL A 122 -11.23 5.85 -8.51
N PRO A 123 -10.11 6.38 -8.00
CA PRO A 123 -9.72 6.18 -6.60
C PRO A 123 -10.75 6.67 -5.59
N TRP A 124 -11.45 7.77 -5.87
CA TRP A 124 -12.48 8.31 -4.98
C TRP A 124 -13.69 7.39 -4.83
N GLU A 125 -14.08 6.65 -5.88
CA GLU A 125 -15.13 5.64 -5.79
C GLU A 125 -14.78 4.53 -4.79
N PHE A 126 -13.52 4.10 -4.76
CA PHE A 126 -13.03 3.12 -3.80
C PHE A 126 -12.98 3.68 -2.38
N LEU A 127 -12.54 4.91 -2.20
CA LEU A 127 -12.51 5.59 -0.90
C LEU A 127 -13.92 5.73 -0.30
N GLN A 128 -14.92 6.09 -1.11
CA GLN A 128 -16.31 6.15 -0.68
C GLN A 128 -16.84 4.77 -0.25
N GLN A 129 -16.50 3.71 -0.99
CA GLN A 129 -16.87 2.35 -0.62
C GLN A 129 -16.24 1.93 0.70
N ALA A 130 -14.98 2.28 0.95
CA ALA A 130 -14.28 2.01 2.19
C ALA A 130 -14.90 2.79 3.37
N ALA A 131 -15.20 4.08 3.18
CA ALA A 131 -15.88 4.92 4.18
C ALA A 131 -17.25 4.35 4.56
N ASN A 132 -18.05 3.91 3.59
CA ASN A 132 -19.37 3.29 3.81
C ASN A 132 -19.28 1.98 4.62
N ARG A 133 -18.12 1.32 4.63
CA ARG A 133 -17.85 0.11 5.42
C ARG A 133 -17.26 0.41 6.80
N HIS A 134 -17.08 1.68 7.14
CA HIS A 134 -16.42 2.12 8.37
C HIS A 134 -14.96 1.64 8.47
N ALA A 135 -14.31 1.36 7.34
CA ALA A 135 -12.87 1.08 7.31
C ALA A 135 -12.11 2.32 7.78
N GLN A 136 -11.02 2.12 8.50
CA GLN A 136 -10.13 3.22 8.81
C GLN A 136 -9.37 3.62 7.54
N ILE A 137 -9.36 4.92 7.25
CA ILE A 137 -8.71 5.45 6.04
C ILE A 137 -7.74 6.54 6.47
N ALA A 138 -6.53 6.51 5.93
CA ALA A 138 -5.61 7.62 5.96
C ALA A 138 -5.20 7.98 4.52
N LEU A 139 -5.06 9.27 4.28
CA LEU A 139 -4.63 9.82 3.01
C LEU A 139 -3.15 10.14 3.06
N VAL A 140 -2.43 9.82 2.00
CA VAL A 140 -1.01 10.15 1.84
C VAL A 140 -0.85 10.85 0.51
N ILE A 141 -0.34 12.07 0.54
CA ILE A 141 0.09 12.76 -0.66
C ILE A 141 1.61 12.67 -0.78
N ASP A 142 2.06 12.03 -1.83
CA ASP A 142 3.47 11.77 -2.12
C ASP A 142 4.05 12.81 -3.08
N ARG A 143 5.36 13.02 -3.00
CA ARG A 143 6.10 13.99 -3.81
C ARG A 143 5.56 15.41 -3.70
N VAL A 144 5.43 15.86 -2.45
CA VAL A 144 4.98 17.21 -2.16
C VAL A 144 6.15 18.18 -2.27
N ASP A 145 6.07 19.10 -3.24
CA ASP A 145 7.03 20.18 -3.43
C ASP A 145 6.72 21.40 -2.57
N ALA A 146 7.70 22.28 -2.43
CA ALA A 146 7.46 23.62 -1.91
C ALA A 146 6.48 24.36 -2.84
N GLY A 147 5.32 24.79 -2.30
CA GLY A 147 4.24 25.42 -3.08
C GLY A 147 3.04 24.53 -3.35
N SER A 148 3.06 23.30 -2.86
CA SER A 148 1.92 22.37 -2.99
C SER A 148 0.81 22.58 -1.94
N GLU A 149 0.87 23.66 -1.13
CA GLU A 149 -0.10 23.93 -0.06
C GLU A 149 -1.54 23.97 -0.58
N ALA A 150 -1.74 24.58 -1.75
CA ALA A 150 -3.06 24.66 -2.39
C ALA A 150 -3.60 23.25 -2.77
N VAL A 151 -2.73 22.36 -3.21
CA VAL A 151 -3.09 20.94 -3.53
C VAL A 151 -3.50 20.19 -2.28
N VAL A 152 -2.76 20.36 -1.19
CA VAL A 152 -3.05 19.74 0.10
C VAL A 152 -4.38 20.23 0.66
N GLU A 153 -4.65 21.53 0.54
CA GLU A 153 -5.91 22.14 0.99
C GLU A 153 -7.09 21.66 0.14
N ASP A 154 -6.92 21.58 -1.18
CA ASP A 154 -7.94 21.05 -2.07
C ASP A 154 -8.22 19.56 -1.81
N LEU A 155 -7.20 18.74 -1.57
CA LEU A 155 -7.37 17.35 -1.18
C LEU A 155 -8.14 17.21 0.15
N ARG A 156 -7.87 18.06 1.14
CA ARG A 156 -8.64 18.08 2.40
C ARG A 156 -10.11 18.42 2.15
N ARG A 157 -10.36 19.42 1.31
CA ARG A 157 -11.73 19.80 0.94
C ARG A 157 -12.44 18.64 0.25
N MET A 158 -11.82 18.00 -0.76
CA MET A 158 -12.36 16.84 -1.45
C MET A 158 -12.63 15.67 -0.49
N ALA A 159 -11.72 15.41 0.44
CA ALA A 159 -11.92 14.38 1.47
C ALA A 159 -13.15 14.68 2.33
N ALA A 160 -13.32 15.90 2.79
CA ALA A 160 -14.47 16.33 3.58
C ALA A 160 -15.80 16.18 2.79
N GLU A 161 -15.81 16.58 1.51
CA GLU A 161 -16.97 16.46 0.62
C GLU A 161 -17.36 14.99 0.38
N ASN A 162 -16.41 14.06 0.50
CA ASN A 162 -16.61 12.63 0.31
C ASN A 162 -16.75 11.85 1.63
N GLY A 163 -16.99 12.53 2.76
CA GLY A 163 -17.22 11.90 4.06
C GLY A 163 -15.96 11.40 4.76
N LEU A 164 -14.78 11.89 4.35
CA LEU A 164 -13.46 11.53 4.88
C LEU A 164 -12.78 12.71 5.57
N GLY A 165 -13.54 13.70 6.06
CA GLY A 165 -12.98 14.90 6.69
C GLY A 165 -12.14 14.64 7.94
N ASP A 166 -12.41 13.54 8.66
CA ASP A 166 -11.67 13.13 9.85
C ASP A 166 -10.48 12.21 9.53
N ALA A 167 -10.29 11.82 8.26
CA ALA A 167 -9.19 10.95 7.86
C ALA A 167 -7.84 11.67 8.02
N PRO A 168 -6.84 11.05 8.68
CA PRO A 168 -5.50 11.60 8.75
C PRO A 168 -4.94 11.84 7.35
N LEU A 169 -4.31 12.99 7.15
CA LEU A 169 -3.61 13.33 5.90
C LEU A 169 -2.11 13.50 6.18
N PHE A 170 -1.32 12.65 5.58
CA PHE A 170 0.14 12.68 5.65
C PHE A 170 0.74 13.25 4.37
N MET A 171 1.79 14.05 4.52
CA MET A 171 2.55 14.61 3.40
C MET A 171 3.92 13.96 3.37
N VAL A 172 4.26 13.37 2.24
CA VAL A 172 5.59 12.83 1.98
C VAL A 172 6.30 13.78 1.01
N PRO A 173 7.33 14.50 1.45
CA PRO A 173 8.05 15.43 0.58
C PRO A 173 8.79 14.67 -0.52
N GLU A 174 9.02 15.35 -1.65
CA GLU A 174 9.95 14.82 -2.63
C GLU A 174 11.36 14.77 -2.03
N ALA A 175 11.96 13.60 -2.07
CA ALA A 175 13.27 13.35 -1.48
C ALA A 175 14.06 12.35 -2.34
N ASP A 176 15.38 12.51 -2.33
CA ASP A 176 16.27 11.55 -2.94
C ASP A 176 16.17 10.20 -2.22
N LEU A 177 16.16 9.13 -2.99
CA LEU A 177 16.19 7.78 -2.46
C LEU A 177 17.63 7.42 -2.05
N ASP A 178 17.76 6.62 -0.98
CA ASP A 178 19.06 6.07 -0.59
C ASP A 178 19.56 5.03 -1.61
N GLU A 179 20.77 4.50 -1.40
CA GLU A 179 21.38 3.47 -2.26
C GLU A 179 20.55 2.20 -2.41
N ARG A 180 19.61 1.97 -1.48
CA ARG A 180 18.66 0.84 -1.48
C ARG A 180 17.31 1.20 -2.10
N GLY A 181 17.17 2.41 -2.65
CA GLY A 181 15.93 2.91 -3.23
C GLY A 181 14.85 3.25 -2.19
N MET A 182 15.23 3.61 -0.97
CA MET A 182 14.29 3.94 0.10
C MET A 182 14.27 5.44 0.38
N LEU A 183 13.09 5.93 0.73
CA LEU A 183 12.91 7.28 1.27
C LEU A 183 13.58 7.40 2.64
N PRO A 184 14.10 8.57 3.01
CA PRO A 184 14.62 8.83 4.34
C PRO A 184 13.52 8.63 5.40
N GLU A 185 13.93 8.17 6.58
CA GLU A 185 13.02 7.90 7.70
C GLU A 185 12.20 9.15 8.09
N THR A 186 12.80 10.33 7.98
CA THR A 186 12.13 11.62 8.24
C THR A 186 10.94 11.88 7.33
N ALA A 187 10.95 11.34 6.12
CA ALA A 187 9.85 11.54 5.16
C ALA A 187 8.63 10.67 5.45
N VAL A 188 8.82 9.51 6.10
CA VAL A 188 7.74 8.53 6.37
C VAL A 188 7.48 8.29 7.86
N GLY A 189 8.22 8.96 8.74
CA GLY A 189 8.18 8.74 10.18
C GLY A 189 6.81 8.99 10.82
N ASP A 190 6.06 9.96 10.35
CA ASP A 190 4.72 10.27 10.86
C ASP A 190 3.74 9.14 10.56
N ILE A 191 3.80 8.57 9.35
CA ILE A 191 2.99 7.42 8.94
C ILE A 191 3.37 6.20 9.77
N ALA A 192 4.68 5.95 9.95
CA ALA A 192 5.17 4.82 10.72
C ALA A 192 4.72 4.90 12.20
N ARG A 193 4.81 6.07 12.82
CA ARG A 193 4.33 6.31 14.18
C ARG A 193 2.82 6.10 14.31
N TRP A 194 2.07 6.60 13.35
CA TRP A 194 0.63 6.43 13.34
C TRP A 194 0.23 4.96 13.21
N LEU A 195 0.85 4.20 12.31
CA LEU A 195 0.63 2.75 12.17
C LEU A 195 0.97 1.98 13.44
N THR A 196 2.08 2.33 14.10
CA THR A 196 2.49 1.69 15.37
C THR A 196 1.51 1.99 16.51
N ALA A 197 0.84 3.14 16.49
CA ALA A 197 -0.14 3.50 17.53
C ALA A 197 -1.49 2.80 17.35
N LEU A 198 -1.73 2.13 16.21
CA LEU A 198 -2.96 1.38 15.92
C LEU A 198 -2.87 -0.10 16.29
N GLY A 199 -1.66 -0.65 16.44
CA GLY A 199 -1.39 -2.04 16.84
C GLY A 199 -1.14 -2.15 18.32
#